data_74c358cf5df13be5b10bb796d9aaad47
#
_entry.id   74c358cf5df13be5b10bb796d9aaad47
#
_cell.length_a   1.000
_cell.length_b   1.000
_cell.length_c   1.000
_cell.angle_alpha   90.00
_cell.angle_beta   90.00
_cell.angle_gamma   90.00
#
_symmetry.space_group_name_H-M   'P 1'
#
loop_
_entity.id
_entity.type
_entity.pdbx_description
1 polymer ?
#
loop_
_entity_poly.entity_id
_entity_poly.type
_entity_poly.pdbx_seq_one_letter_code
_entity_poly.pdbx_strand_id
1 'polypeptide(L)'
;MNKVLNKHVLAALLATPLFLGANFVQADEMPAAEAAPAVAAAPAEPVPDWTYTFNLGLYSEYMFRGVSLSDGPALQGGFDIGHSSGFYAGTWWSNLDPYYNGKVDADPTNGVISTQGNHLETDWYVGYAHTFENGLGLNFLGNTYIYPEGHQIGAVGTKRATENSFEASAAISYKWLTYTYYRVLTNYYGADNINGKNGDTKGADYNELKINYKLPIGDLNFMTKVGYQNTRHIKGDQGDFAIGLNRDFSLPTGGKPIGGFNAGGYFTSTFDVEDETFYTANGRDVNENKIWFYVKRTW
;
A
#
# COMPACT_ATOMS: atom_id res chain seq x y z
N MET A 1 16.35 -46.57 28.13
CA MET A 1 17.08 -45.59 27.31
C MET A 1 16.21 -44.35 27.12
N ASN A 2 16.39 -43.40 28.02
CA ASN A 2 15.63 -42.13 28.00
C ASN A 2 16.33 -41.15 27.06
N LYS A 3 15.64 -40.74 25.98
CA LYS A 3 16.08 -39.62 25.18
C LYS A 3 15.63 -38.33 25.86
N VAL A 4 16.60 -37.63 26.44
CA VAL A 4 16.44 -36.25 26.93
C VAL A 4 16.24 -35.36 25.72
N LEU A 5 15.06 -34.80 25.53
CA LEU A 5 14.76 -33.81 24.53
C LEU A 5 15.38 -32.48 24.96
N ASN A 6 16.26 -31.98 24.15
CA ASN A 6 17.09 -30.81 24.43
C ASN A 6 16.23 -29.53 24.48
N LYS A 7 16.06 -28.96 25.69
CA LYS A 7 15.24 -27.77 25.98
C LYS A 7 15.81 -26.44 25.44
N HIS A 8 16.92 -26.49 24.71
CA HIS A 8 17.62 -25.30 24.23
C HIS A 8 17.26 -24.86 22.81
N VAL A 9 16.35 -25.56 22.11
CA VAL A 9 15.91 -25.19 20.76
C VAL A 9 14.67 -24.28 20.78
N LEU A 10 14.01 -24.13 21.92
CA LEU A 10 12.76 -23.34 22.05
C LEU A 10 12.96 -21.88 22.50
N ALA A 11 14.18 -21.49 22.88
CA ALA A 11 14.46 -20.16 23.40
C ALA A 11 15.04 -19.17 22.38
N ALA A 12 15.39 -19.64 21.16
CA ALA A 12 15.96 -18.79 20.11
C ALA A 12 14.93 -18.22 19.13
N LEU A 13 13.63 -18.48 19.32
CA LEU A 13 12.55 -18.02 18.43
C LEU A 13 11.77 -16.80 18.98
N LEU A 14 12.21 -16.22 20.11
CA LEU A 14 11.44 -15.20 20.83
C LEU A 14 12.14 -13.85 21.03
N ALA A 15 13.26 -13.58 20.37
CA ALA A 15 14.00 -12.34 20.60
C ALA A 15 14.49 -11.68 19.30
N THR A 16 13.60 -11.49 18.34
CA THR A 16 13.82 -10.44 17.33
C THR A 16 12.66 -9.46 17.47
N PRO A 17 12.93 -8.17 17.81
CA PRO A 17 11.93 -7.14 17.60
C PRO A 17 11.64 -7.15 16.09
N LEU A 18 10.46 -7.65 15.70
CA LEU A 18 9.90 -7.40 14.39
C LEU A 18 9.70 -5.89 14.31
N PHE A 19 10.70 -5.20 13.80
CA PHE A 19 10.48 -3.90 13.21
C PHE A 19 9.59 -4.13 11.99
N LEU A 20 8.29 -4.16 12.24
CA LEU A 20 7.28 -3.90 11.24
C LEU A 20 7.40 -2.41 10.88
N GLY A 21 8.61 -2.04 10.40
CA GLY A 21 8.87 -0.70 9.94
C GLY A 21 8.11 -0.47 8.65
N ALA A 22 7.32 0.56 8.66
CA ALA A 22 7.04 1.48 7.56
C ALA A 22 6.56 0.96 6.18
N ASN A 23 6.34 -0.32 5.98
CA ASN A 23 5.84 -0.82 4.70
C ASN A 23 4.31 -0.87 4.59
N PHE A 24 3.58 -0.20 5.49
CA PHE A 24 2.13 -0.28 5.54
C PHE A 24 1.40 0.82 4.76
N VAL A 25 2.11 1.79 4.23
CA VAL A 25 1.49 2.99 3.68
C VAL A 25 1.40 3.00 2.18
N GLN A 26 1.99 2.04 1.56
CA GLN A 26 1.85 1.97 0.11
C GLN A 26 0.45 1.53 -0.28
N ALA A 27 -0.03 2.16 -1.32
CA ALA A 27 -1.12 1.64 -2.12
C ALA A 27 -1.06 0.11 -2.12
N ASP A 28 -2.06 -0.50 -1.71
CA ASP A 28 -2.42 -1.88 -1.37
C ASP A 28 -1.44 -3.06 -1.64
N GLU A 29 -0.23 -2.85 -2.13
CA GLU A 29 0.53 -3.92 -2.79
C GLU A 29 2.00 -4.07 -2.43
N MET A 30 2.41 -3.71 -1.21
CA MET A 30 3.77 -4.04 -0.76
C MET A 30 3.79 -5.28 0.14
N PRO A 31 4.64 -6.27 -0.16
CA PRO A 31 4.90 -7.36 0.77
C PRO A 31 5.56 -6.82 2.04
N ALA A 32 5.08 -7.29 3.19
CA ALA A 32 5.70 -7.00 4.49
C ALA A 32 7.19 -7.34 4.46
N ALA A 33 8.03 -6.47 5.01
CA ALA A 33 9.45 -6.75 5.16
C ALA A 33 9.64 -8.01 6.02
N GLU A 34 10.33 -8.98 5.48
CA GLU A 34 10.63 -10.23 6.14
C GLU A 34 11.70 -10.06 7.22
N ALA A 35 11.50 -10.72 8.35
CA ALA A 35 12.53 -10.89 9.35
C ALA A 35 13.70 -11.70 8.76
N ALA A 36 14.90 -11.14 8.77
CA ALA A 36 16.10 -11.83 8.34
C ALA A 36 16.32 -13.13 9.15
N PRO A 37 16.83 -14.21 8.53
CA PRO A 37 17.10 -15.45 9.23
C PRO A 37 18.14 -15.22 10.33
N ALA A 38 17.90 -15.79 11.51
CA ALA A 38 18.79 -15.71 12.66
C ALA A 38 20.15 -16.38 12.33
N VAL A 39 21.16 -15.57 12.15
CA VAL A 39 22.56 -16.00 12.21
C VAL A 39 22.95 -16.08 13.67
N ALA A 40 23.66 -17.16 14.06
CA ALA A 40 24.10 -17.44 15.42
C ALA A 40 24.79 -16.24 16.07
N ALA A 41 24.40 -15.95 17.30
CA ALA A 41 24.69 -14.74 18.05
C ALA A 41 26.20 -14.44 18.23
N ALA A 42 26.65 -13.41 17.53
CA ALA A 42 27.64 -12.46 18.08
C ALA A 42 26.93 -11.59 19.15
N PRO A 43 27.65 -10.98 20.12
CA PRO A 43 27.04 -10.06 21.08
C PRO A 43 26.22 -9.03 20.32
N ALA A 44 24.93 -8.93 20.65
CA ALA A 44 24.00 -8.04 19.95
C ALA A 44 24.54 -6.61 20.07
N GLU A 45 24.89 -6.01 18.94
CA GLU A 45 25.13 -4.56 18.90
C GLU A 45 23.85 -3.85 19.36
N PRO A 46 23.95 -2.73 20.09
CA PRO A 46 22.78 -1.99 20.51
C PRO A 46 21.95 -1.62 19.28
N VAL A 47 20.68 -1.99 19.29
CA VAL A 47 19.74 -1.61 18.23
C VAL A 47 19.71 -0.09 18.17
N PRO A 48 20.00 0.54 17.02
CA PRO A 48 19.96 1.99 16.92
C PRO A 48 18.56 2.52 17.24
N ASP A 49 18.47 3.61 17.97
CA ASP A 49 17.19 4.25 18.29
C ASP A 49 16.42 4.66 17.04
N TRP A 50 17.14 4.97 15.96
CA TRP A 50 16.59 5.38 14.69
C TRP A 50 16.98 4.44 13.55
N THR A 51 16.04 4.14 12.70
CA THR A 51 16.23 3.40 11.45
C THR A 51 15.81 4.26 10.27
N TYR A 52 16.52 4.08 9.15
CA TYR A 52 16.25 4.77 7.90
C TYR A 52 16.21 3.74 6.78
N THR A 53 15.18 3.78 5.95
CA THR A 53 15.11 2.94 4.77
C THR A 53 14.76 3.77 3.55
N PHE A 54 15.31 3.38 2.42
CA PHE A 54 14.96 3.93 1.12
C PHE A 54 14.61 2.76 0.21
N ASN A 55 13.55 2.89 -0.57
CA ASN A 55 13.16 1.88 -1.54
C ASN A 55 12.90 2.49 -2.91
N LEU A 56 13.15 1.70 -3.96
CA LEU A 56 12.87 2.04 -5.34
C LEU A 56 12.52 0.77 -6.11
N GLY A 57 11.46 0.80 -6.90
CA GLY A 57 11.00 -0.34 -7.66
C GLY A 57 10.38 0.02 -9.00
N LEU A 58 10.47 -0.93 -9.92
CA LEU A 58 9.76 -0.91 -11.20
C LEU A 58 8.62 -1.93 -11.12
N TYR A 59 7.45 -1.49 -11.45
CA TYR A 59 6.21 -2.26 -11.46
C TYR A 59 5.63 -2.25 -12.87
N SER A 60 5.03 -3.34 -13.30
CA SER A 60 4.33 -3.35 -14.58
C SER A 60 3.03 -2.57 -14.55
N GLU A 61 2.46 -2.38 -13.35
CA GLU A 61 1.24 -1.63 -13.08
C GLU A 61 1.31 -1.03 -11.67
N TYR A 62 0.75 0.16 -11.47
CA TYR A 62 0.41 0.67 -10.15
C TYR A 62 -1.02 0.25 -9.83
N MET A 63 -1.18 -0.73 -8.96
CA MET A 63 -2.48 -1.22 -8.54
C MET A 63 -2.87 -0.62 -7.17
N PHE A 64 -4.10 -0.17 -7.02
CA PHE A 64 -4.65 0.35 -5.78
C PHE A 64 -6.08 -0.15 -5.58
N ARG A 65 -6.32 -0.97 -4.54
CA ARG A 65 -7.64 -1.54 -4.22
C ARG A 65 -8.36 -2.14 -5.44
N GLY A 66 -7.64 -2.95 -6.21
CA GLY A 66 -8.15 -3.58 -7.42
C GLY A 66 -8.16 -2.69 -8.67
N VAL A 67 -7.71 -1.45 -8.57
CA VAL A 67 -7.74 -0.46 -9.66
C VAL A 67 -6.33 -0.18 -10.17
N SER A 68 -6.11 -0.19 -11.48
CA SER A 68 -4.87 0.23 -12.11
C SER A 68 -4.82 1.75 -12.22
N LEU A 69 -3.85 2.40 -11.58
CA LEU A 69 -3.67 3.84 -11.58
C LEU A 69 -2.63 4.34 -12.57
N SER A 70 -1.79 3.47 -13.15
CA SER A 70 -0.75 3.85 -14.10
C SER A 70 -1.03 3.43 -15.54
N ASP A 71 -1.93 2.46 -15.76
CA ASP A 71 -2.21 1.85 -17.07
C ASP A 71 -0.92 1.51 -17.83
N GLY A 72 0.03 0.88 -17.12
CA GLY A 72 1.34 0.52 -17.63
C GLY A 72 2.42 0.70 -16.56
N PRO A 73 3.69 0.70 -16.97
CA PRO A 73 4.81 0.69 -16.04
C PRO A 73 4.80 1.86 -15.06
N ALA A 74 5.00 1.53 -13.79
CA ALA A 74 5.14 2.48 -12.70
C ALA A 74 6.53 2.41 -12.06
N LEU A 75 7.12 3.57 -11.85
CA LEU A 75 8.29 3.75 -11.01
C LEU A 75 7.83 4.23 -9.64
N GLN A 76 8.08 3.43 -8.62
CA GLN A 76 7.63 3.71 -7.27
C GLN A 76 8.82 3.74 -6.30
N GLY A 77 8.74 4.58 -5.29
CA GLY A 77 9.78 4.66 -4.29
C GLY A 77 9.31 5.33 -3.01
N GLY A 78 10.16 5.27 -1.99
CA GLY A 78 9.83 5.85 -0.70
C GLY A 78 11.04 5.96 0.21
N PHE A 79 10.86 6.74 1.25
CA PHE A 79 11.82 6.91 2.34
C PHE A 79 11.07 6.82 3.67
N ASP A 80 11.64 6.07 4.60
CA ASP A 80 11.09 5.85 5.92
C ASP A 80 12.11 6.18 7.01
N ILE A 81 11.60 6.71 8.12
CA ILE A 81 12.32 6.88 9.38
C ILE A 81 11.50 6.21 10.48
N GLY A 82 12.13 5.35 11.25
CA GLY A 82 11.53 4.68 12.40
C GLY A 82 12.31 4.94 13.67
N HIS A 83 11.64 4.92 14.81
CA HIS A 83 12.24 5.04 16.15
C HIS A 83 11.92 3.80 16.99
N SER A 84 12.82 3.40 17.85
CA SER A 84 12.70 2.21 18.74
C SER A 84 11.46 2.22 19.63
N SER A 85 10.84 3.39 19.86
CA SER A 85 9.58 3.51 20.58
C SER A 85 8.35 3.01 19.82
N GLY A 86 8.49 2.71 18.51
CA GLY A 86 7.40 2.32 17.61
C GLY A 86 6.85 3.43 16.74
N PHE A 87 7.21 4.69 16.96
CA PHE A 87 6.84 5.78 16.05
C PHE A 87 7.63 5.71 14.75
N TYR A 88 6.97 6.03 13.64
CA TYR A 88 7.58 6.12 12.33
C TYR A 88 6.92 7.20 11.48
N ALA A 89 7.64 7.67 10.48
CA ALA A 89 7.14 8.57 9.46
C ALA A 89 7.81 8.26 8.12
N GLY A 90 7.22 8.69 7.04
CA GLY A 90 7.82 8.47 5.73
C GLY A 90 7.09 9.18 4.62
N THR A 91 7.59 8.94 3.42
CA THR A 91 6.98 9.39 2.17
C THR A 91 7.09 8.30 1.13
N TRP A 92 6.13 8.26 0.25
CA TRP A 92 6.12 7.38 -0.91
C TRP A 92 5.67 8.16 -2.14
N TRP A 93 5.99 7.67 -3.33
CA TRP A 93 5.61 8.28 -4.60
C TRP A 93 5.52 7.26 -5.72
N SER A 94 4.67 7.57 -6.70
CA SER A 94 4.50 6.82 -7.95
C SER A 94 4.11 7.74 -9.09
N ASN A 95 4.51 7.40 -10.30
CA ASN A 95 3.86 7.98 -11.46
C ASN A 95 2.45 7.41 -11.62
N LEU A 96 1.58 8.22 -12.21
CA LEU A 96 0.19 7.90 -12.53
C LEU A 96 -0.04 8.03 -14.04
N ASP A 97 -1.07 7.37 -14.55
CA ASP A 97 -1.63 7.73 -15.85
C ASP A 97 -2.47 9.00 -15.71
N PRO A 98 -2.10 10.08 -16.44
CA PRO A 98 -2.82 11.34 -16.38
C PRO A 98 -4.28 11.23 -16.79
N TYR A 99 -4.65 10.19 -17.48
CA TYR A 99 -6.03 9.97 -17.94
C TYR A 99 -6.95 9.44 -16.84
N TYR A 100 -6.41 8.85 -15.79
CA TYR A 100 -7.20 8.34 -14.70
C TYR A 100 -7.91 9.46 -13.92
N ASN A 101 -7.25 10.59 -13.75
CA ASN A 101 -7.71 11.69 -12.92
C ASN A 101 -8.00 12.99 -13.68
N GLY A 102 -8.30 13.00 -14.98
CA GLY A 102 -8.27 14.31 -15.56
C GLY A 102 -8.97 14.66 -16.83
N LYS A 103 -9.63 13.77 -17.49
CA LYS A 103 -10.43 14.18 -18.65
C LYS A 103 -11.92 14.13 -18.34
N VAL A 104 -12.40 15.18 -17.75
CA VAL A 104 -13.76 15.60 -18.08
C VAL A 104 -13.61 16.56 -19.24
N ASP A 105 -14.09 16.20 -20.41
CA ASP A 105 -14.16 17.12 -21.54
C ASP A 105 -14.91 18.38 -21.11
N ALA A 106 -14.37 19.54 -21.45
CA ALA A 106 -15.06 20.78 -21.21
C ALA A 106 -16.40 20.71 -21.94
N ASP A 107 -17.50 20.54 -21.18
CA ASP A 107 -18.82 20.76 -21.73
C ASP A 107 -19.16 22.24 -21.50
N PRO A 108 -19.05 23.08 -22.55
CA PRO A 108 -19.34 24.49 -22.43
C PRO A 108 -20.80 24.74 -22.05
N THR A 109 -21.66 23.75 -22.23
CA THR A 109 -23.11 23.84 -21.95
C THR A 109 -23.39 23.65 -20.45
N ASN A 110 -22.60 22.81 -19.77
CA ASN A 110 -22.74 22.53 -18.34
C ASN A 110 -21.70 23.22 -17.46
N GLY A 111 -20.82 24.03 -18.03
CA GLY A 111 -19.84 24.82 -17.31
C GLY A 111 -18.74 24.00 -16.64
N VAL A 112 -18.50 22.79 -17.10
CA VAL A 112 -17.41 21.94 -16.62
C VAL A 112 -16.13 22.26 -17.39
N ILE A 113 -15.07 22.61 -16.68
CA ILE A 113 -13.75 22.84 -17.26
C ILE A 113 -12.87 21.67 -16.89
N SER A 114 -12.39 20.93 -17.90
CA SER A 114 -11.36 19.93 -17.73
C SER A 114 -10.02 20.59 -17.42
N THR A 115 -9.26 19.95 -16.58
CA THR A 115 -7.86 20.28 -16.34
C THR A 115 -6.96 19.09 -16.61
N GLN A 116 -5.67 19.32 -16.69
CA GLN A 116 -4.69 18.27 -16.91
C GLN A 116 -4.72 17.24 -15.76
N GLY A 117 -4.59 15.96 -16.09
CA GLY A 117 -4.49 14.88 -15.12
C GLY A 117 -3.18 14.92 -14.36
N ASN A 118 -3.18 14.23 -13.22
CA ASN A 118 -1.98 14.06 -12.41
C ASN A 118 -1.05 12.99 -13.02
N HIS A 119 0.24 13.27 -13.00
CA HIS A 119 1.26 12.31 -13.41
C HIS A 119 2.03 11.75 -12.21
N LEU A 120 1.82 12.32 -11.03
CA LEU A 120 2.56 12.00 -9.83
C LEU A 120 1.64 11.97 -8.61
N GLU A 121 1.76 10.91 -7.83
CA GLU A 121 1.25 10.81 -6.47
C GLU A 121 2.41 10.84 -5.49
N THR A 122 2.25 11.58 -4.40
CA THR A 122 3.18 11.58 -3.28
C THR A 122 2.42 11.45 -1.98
N ASP A 123 2.82 10.49 -1.18
CA ASP A 123 2.21 10.23 0.11
C ASP A 123 3.13 10.65 1.24
N TRP A 124 2.54 11.21 2.27
CA TRP A 124 3.22 11.57 3.51
C TRP A 124 2.48 10.96 4.69
N TYR A 125 3.20 10.28 5.53
CA TYR A 125 2.59 9.54 6.61
C TYR A 125 3.34 9.58 7.92
N VAL A 126 2.59 9.36 8.98
CA VAL A 126 3.10 9.16 10.33
C VAL A 126 2.29 8.06 11.00
N GLY A 127 2.96 7.22 11.78
CA GLY A 127 2.28 6.11 12.44
C GLY A 127 2.97 5.68 13.72
N TYR A 128 2.33 4.72 14.36
CA TYR A 128 2.81 4.02 15.53
C TYR A 128 2.52 2.53 15.41
N ALA A 129 3.55 1.71 15.52
CA ALA A 129 3.45 0.25 15.49
C ALA A 129 4.01 -0.35 16.77
N HIS A 130 3.33 -1.39 17.28
CA HIS A 130 3.78 -2.13 18.44
C HIS A 130 3.49 -3.62 18.27
N THR A 131 4.48 -4.45 18.57
CA THR A 131 4.30 -5.90 18.61
C THR A 131 4.49 -6.39 20.04
N PHE A 132 3.48 -7.05 20.59
CA PHE A 132 3.51 -7.63 21.91
C PHE A 132 4.32 -8.93 21.93
N GLU A 133 4.79 -9.34 23.11
CA GLU A 133 5.57 -10.57 23.28
C GLU A 133 4.84 -11.84 22.80
N ASN A 134 3.51 -11.85 22.81
CA ASN A 134 2.69 -12.95 22.30
C ASN A 134 2.58 -12.99 20.76
N GLY A 135 3.21 -12.04 20.08
CA GLY A 135 3.20 -11.92 18.61
C GLY A 135 1.99 -11.18 18.04
N LEU A 136 1.11 -10.60 18.89
CA LEU A 136 0.06 -9.70 18.45
C LEU A 136 0.68 -8.36 18.04
N GLY A 137 0.40 -7.87 16.84
CA GLY A 137 0.82 -6.56 16.35
C GLY A 137 -0.34 -5.58 16.27
N LEU A 138 -0.08 -4.33 16.57
CA LEU A 138 -0.98 -3.20 16.33
C LEU A 138 -0.25 -2.15 15.50
N ASN A 139 -0.96 -1.50 14.58
CA ASN A 139 -0.45 -0.37 13.82
C ASN A 139 -1.54 0.69 13.64
N PHE A 140 -1.19 1.94 13.88
CA PHE A 140 -2.03 3.10 13.63
C PHE A 140 -1.29 4.05 12.69
N LEU A 141 -1.98 4.55 11.68
CA LEU A 141 -1.38 5.34 10.64
C LEU A 141 -2.29 6.49 10.23
N GLY A 142 -1.70 7.64 9.96
CA GLY A 142 -2.30 8.74 9.21
C GLY A 142 -1.50 8.94 7.93
N ASN A 143 -2.17 8.90 6.78
CA ASN A 143 -1.58 9.09 5.46
C ASN A 143 -2.26 10.25 4.73
N THR A 144 -1.47 11.06 4.06
CA THR A 144 -1.95 12.11 3.15
C THR A 144 -1.53 11.75 1.72
N TYR A 145 -2.50 11.52 0.86
CA TYR A 145 -2.33 11.38 -0.57
C TYR A 145 -2.28 12.76 -1.20
N ILE A 146 -1.20 13.10 -1.88
CA ILE A 146 -0.99 14.41 -2.49
C ILE A 146 -0.73 14.25 -3.98
N TYR A 147 -1.50 14.98 -4.77
CA TYR A 147 -1.40 15.04 -6.22
C TYR A 147 -0.92 16.44 -6.62
N PRO A 148 0.40 16.66 -6.78
CA PRO A 148 0.98 18.01 -6.94
C PRO A 148 0.48 18.77 -8.17
N GLU A 149 0.10 18.05 -9.22
CA GLU A 149 -0.41 18.63 -10.47
C GLU A 149 -1.95 18.64 -10.52
N GLY A 150 -2.59 18.12 -9.46
CA GLY A 150 -4.03 17.98 -9.37
C GLY A 150 -4.75 19.30 -9.33
N HIS A 151 -5.57 19.51 -10.33
CA HIS A 151 -6.51 20.61 -10.36
C HIS A 151 -7.89 20.03 -10.52
N GLN A 152 -8.65 20.00 -9.45
CA GLN A 152 -10.01 19.59 -9.59
C GLN A 152 -10.87 20.59 -10.32
N ILE A 153 -11.73 19.98 -11.07
CA ILE A 153 -12.76 20.56 -11.87
C ILE A 153 -13.94 20.88 -10.95
N GLY A 154 -14.33 22.13 -10.98
CA GLY A 154 -15.63 22.56 -10.46
C GLY A 154 -16.43 23.16 -11.59
N ALA A 155 -17.76 23.23 -11.47
CA ALA A 155 -18.56 24.09 -12.32
C ALA A 155 -18.03 25.53 -12.23
N VAL A 156 -18.11 26.28 -13.33
CA VAL A 156 -17.66 27.67 -13.35
C VAL A 156 -18.27 28.45 -12.18
N GLY A 157 -17.41 29.01 -11.32
CA GLY A 157 -17.84 29.77 -10.14
C GLY A 157 -17.91 28.97 -8.84
N THR A 158 -17.60 27.68 -8.80
CA THR A 158 -17.53 26.88 -7.57
C THR A 158 -16.10 26.84 -7.00
N LYS A 159 -15.99 26.55 -5.69
CA LYS A 159 -14.68 26.30 -5.07
C LYS A 159 -14.04 25.07 -5.70
N ARG A 160 -12.79 25.19 -6.12
CA ARG A 160 -11.99 24.04 -6.54
C ARG A 160 -11.75 23.14 -5.34
N ALA A 161 -12.14 21.88 -5.44
CA ALA A 161 -11.72 20.86 -4.50
C ALA A 161 -10.33 20.35 -4.91
N THR A 162 -9.53 19.86 -3.98
CA THR A 162 -8.27 19.20 -4.29
C THR A 162 -8.51 17.69 -4.27
N GLU A 163 -7.82 16.94 -5.11
CA GLU A 163 -7.84 15.47 -5.08
C GLU A 163 -7.12 14.92 -3.84
N ASN A 164 -6.39 15.77 -3.13
CA ASN A 164 -5.67 15.38 -1.93
C ASN A 164 -6.62 14.79 -0.89
N SER A 165 -6.24 13.66 -0.36
CA SER A 165 -7.00 12.95 0.66
C SER A 165 -6.18 12.69 1.90
N PHE A 166 -6.84 12.70 3.05
CA PHE A 166 -6.24 12.22 4.29
C PHE A 166 -7.01 11.01 4.79
N GLU A 167 -6.29 9.92 5.01
CA GLU A 167 -6.81 8.66 5.48
C GLU A 167 -6.13 8.25 6.79
N ALA A 168 -6.92 7.76 7.73
CA ALA A 168 -6.42 7.12 8.93
C ALA A 168 -6.69 5.61 8.85
N SER A 169 -5.76 4.80 9.36
CA SER A 169 -5.96 3.36 9.46
C SER A 169 -5.55 2.78 10.80
N ALA A 170 -6.14 1.63 11.11
CA ALA A 170 -5.80 0.82 12.25
C ALA A 170 -5.71 -0.65 11.83
N ALA A 171 -4.59 -1.28 12.13
CA ALA A 171 -4.36 -2.68 11.81
C ALA A 171 -4.09 -3.51 13.06
N ILE A 172 -4.56 -4.75 13.02
CA ILE A 172 -4.24 -5.81 13.97
C ILE A 172 -3.65 -6.98 13.20
N SER A 173 -2.53 -7.50 13.67
CA SER A 173 -1.84 -8.62 13.03
C SER A 173 -1.51 -9.73 14.04
N TYR A 174 -1.56 -10.97 13.58
CA TYR A 174 -1.09 -12.12 14.34
C TYR A 174 -0.50 -13.16 13.39
N LYS A 175 0.78 -13.47 13.58
CA LYS A 175 1.54 -14.35 12.69
C LYS A 175 1.49 -13.85 11.24
N TRP A 176 0.86 -14.60 10.37
CA TRP A 176 0.73 -14.35 8.93
C TRP A 176 -0.57 -13.63 8.53
N LEU A 177 -1.45 -13.34 9.48
CA LEU A 177 -2.75 -12.73 9.24
C LEU A 177 -2.75 -11.27 9.71
N THR A 178 -3.27 -10.36 8.88
CA THR A 178 -3.48 -8.94 9.22
C THR A 178 -4.87 -8.52 8.77
N TYR A 179 -5.59 -7.84 9.66
CA TYR A 179 -6.79 -7.09 9.31
C TYR A 179 -6.50 -5.61 9.47
N THR A 180 -6.91 -4.81 8.48
CA THR A 180 -6.76 -3.35 8.50
C THR A 180 -8.07 -2.68 8.15
N TYR A 181 -8.43 -1.67 8.93
CA TYR A 181 -9.52 -0.75 8.67
C TYR A 181 -8.96 0.60 8.30
N TYR A 182 -9.40 1.15 7.16
CA TYR A 182 -9.04 2.47 6.67
C TYR A 182 -10.25 3.37 6.64
N ARG A 183 -10.05 4.65 6.93
CA ARG A 183 -11.10 5.66 6.88
C ARG A 183 -10.61 6.97 6.35
N VAL A 184 -11.22 7.44 5.28
CA VAL A 184 -10.95 8.75 4.69
C VAL A 184 -11.60 9.83 5.57
N LEU A 185 -10.79 10.78 6.01
CA LEU A 185 -11.21 11.87 6.90
C LEU A 185 -11.46 13.20 6.16
N THR A 186 -11.11 13.25 4.89
CA THR A 186 -11.46 14.31 3.92
C THR A 186 -12.49 13.79 2.92
N ASN A 187 -12.70 14.45 1.80
CA ASN A 187 -13.42 13.85 0.68
C ASN A 187 -12.56 12.78 0.02
N TYR A 188 -13.18 11.68 -0.42
CA TYR A 188 -12.54 10.56 -1.08
C TYR A 188 -11.95 11.00 -2.42
N TYR A 189 -10.62 11.18 -2.45
CA TYR A 189 -9.86 11.70 -3.60
C TYR A 189 -10.51 12.90 -4.27
N GLY A 190 -10.96 13.83 -3.44
CA GLY A 190 -11.63 15.04 -3.89
C GLY A 190 -13.00 14.84 -4.53
N ALA A 191 -13.50 13.61 -4.60
CA ALA A 191 -14.84 13.33 -5.07
C ALA A 191 -15.85 14.02 -4.13
N ASP A 192 -16.08 15.28 -4.40
CA ASP A 192 -17.17 16.04 -3.82
C ASP A 192 -18.39 15.84 -4.72
N ASN A 193 -19.53 16.08 -4.18
CA ASN A 193 -20.82 16.00 -4.84
C ASN A 193 -20.86 16.86 -6.12
N ILE A 194 -20.41 16.30 -7.22
CA ILE A 194 -20.38 16.95 -8.54
C ILE A 194 -21.79 17.43 -8.97
N ASN A 195 -22.84 16.87 -8.38
CA ASN A 195 -24.24 17.16 -8.72
C ASN A 195 -25.04 17.91 -7.64
N GLY A 196 -24.41 18.41 -6.59
CA GLY A 196 -25.06 19.24 -5.59
C GLY A 196 -26.15 18.57 -4.75
N LYS A 197 -26.26 17.24 -4.77
CA LYS A 197 -27.41 16.56 -4.15
C LYS A 197 -27.14 15.70 -2.93
N ASN A 198 -25.92 15.21 -2.67
CA ASN A 198 -25.81 14.07 -1.75
C ASN A 198 -24.74 14.13 -0.67
N GLY A 199 -24.15 15.25 -0.39
CA GLY A 199 -23.21 15.32 0.71
C GLY A 199 -21.77 14.94 0.34
N ASP A 200 -20.90 15.08 1.31
CA ASP A 200 -19.49 14.79 1.17
C ASP A 200 -19.23 13.27 1.16
N THR A 201 -18.17 12.85 0.48
CA THR A 201 -17.68 11.48 0.51
C THR A 201 -16.79 11.19 1.72
N LYS A 202 -16.69 12.15 2.62
CA LYS A 202 -15.99 12.03 3.89
C LYS A 202 -16.48 10.84 4.69
N GLY A 203 -15.51 10.02 5.11
CA GLY A 203 -15.80 8.79 5.84
C GLY A 203 -16.02 7.59 4.93
N ALA A 204 -15.67 7.67 3.66
CA ALA A 204 -15.41 6.48 2.86
C ALA A 204 -14.44 5.57 3.60
N ASP A 205 -14.63 4.26 3.53
CA ASP A 205 -13.82 3.31 4.28
C ASP A 205 -13.44 2.09 3.43
N TYR A 206 -12.34 1.47 3.82
CA TYR A 206 -11.88 0.23 3.22
C TYR A 206 -11.49 -0.76 4.31
N ASN A 207 -11.91 -1.98 4.14
CA ASN A 207 -11.63 -3.10 5.03
C ASN A 207 -10.77 -4.13 4.30
N GLU A 208 -9.65 -4.51 4.86
CA GLU A 208 -8.72 -5.45 4.24
C GLU A 208 -8.38 -6.59 5.18
N LEU A 209 -8.42 -7.81 4.67
CA LEU A 209 -7.85 -8.99 5.30
C LEU A 209 -6.72 -9.52 4.43
N LYS A 210 -5.50 -9.56 4.97
CA LYS A 210 -4.28 -9.94 4.27
C LYS A 210 -3.61 -11.14 4.93
N ILE A 211 -3.09 -12.04 4.12
CA ILE A 211 -2.23 -13.16 4.52
C ILE A 211 -0.87 -12.97 3.85
N ASN A 212 0.18 -12.99 4.67
CA ASN A 212 1.56 -13.11 4.24
C ASN A 212 2.17 -14.35 4.88
N TYR A 213 2.55 -15.34 4.08
CA TYR A 213 3.06 -16.60 4.58
C TYR A 213 4.32 -17.03 3.84
N LYS A 214 5.42 -17.20 4.58
CA LYS A 214 6.65 -17.74 4.02
C LYS A 214 6.47 -19.24 3.76
N LEU A 215 6.59 -19.61 2.48
CA LEU A 215 6.49 -21.00 2.08
C LEU A 215 7.74 -21.79 2.51
N PRO A 216 7.61 -23.06 2.88
CA PRO A 216 8.75 -23.88 3.27
C PRO A 216 9.66 -24.30 2.08
N ILE A 217 9.41 -23.76 0.90
CA ILE A 217 10.11 -24.10 -0.35
C ILE A 217 10.55 -22.83 -1.09
N GLY A 218 11.75 -22.83 -1.61
CA GLY A 218 12.24 -21.86 -2.60
C GLY A 218 12.39 -20.43 -2.12
N ASP A 219 12.39 -20.18 -0.80
CA ASP A 219 12.39 -18.83 -0.21
C ASP A 219 11.26 -17.94 -0.74
N LEU A 220 10.14 -18.54 -1.10
CA LEU A 220 8.98 -17.84 -1.61
C LEU A 220 8.08 -17.37 -0.48
N ASN A 221 7.55 -16.17 -0.62
CA ASN A 221 6.48 -15.64 0.20
C ASN A 221 5.18 -15.69 -0.61
N PHE A 222 4.15 -16.27 -0.02
CA PHE A 222 2.79 -16.27 -0.53
C PHE A 222 2.05 -15.09 0.08
N MET A 223 1.42 -14.28 -0.75
CA MET A 223 0.55 -13.20 -0.32
C MET A 223 -0.83 -13.35 -0.96
N THR A 224 -1.85 -13.16 -0.16
CA THR A 224 -3.22 -12.94 -0.65
C THR A 224 -3.91 -11.90 0.22
N LYS A 225 -4.78 -11.12 -0.39
CA LYS A 225 -5.65 -10.18 0.31
C LYS A 225 -7.05 -10.19 -0.29
N VAL A 226 -8.02 -9.82 0.51
CA VAL A 226 -9.36 -9.47 0.09
C VAL A 226 -9.77 -8.20 0.83
N GLY A 227 -10.39 -7.28 0.10
CA GLY A 227 -10.87 -6.05 0.67
C GLY A 227 -12.23 -5.64 0.15
N TYR A 228 -12.82 -4.64 0.80
CA TYR A 228 -14.06 -4.00 0.36
C TYR A 228 -14.02 -2.51 0.63
N GLN A 229 -14.23 -1.74 -0.45
CA GLN A 229 -14.29 -0.28 -0.44
C GLN A 229 -15.74 0.17 -0.38
N ASN A 230 -16.05 1.06 0.56
CA ASN A 230 -17.30 1.80 0.63
C ASN A 230 -17.01 3.27 0.38
N THR A 231 -17.46 3.80 -0.75
CA THR A 231 -17.24 5.17 -1.18
C THR A 231 -18.35 6.14 -0.73
N ARG A 232 -19.35 5.62 -0.03
CA ARG A 232 -20.50 6.30 0.54
C ARG A 232 -21.46 6.89 -0.51
N HIS A 233 -21.33 8.17 -0.85
CA HIS A 233 -22.32 8.90 -1.66
C HIS A 233 -22.02 8.91 -3.16
N ILE A 234 -20.99 8.20 -3.58
CA ILE A 234 -20.66 7.96 -4.97
C ILE A 234 -20.73 6.45 -5.22
N LYS A 235 -20.99 6.07 -6.44
CA LYS A 235 -21.22 4.68 -6.81
C LYS A 235 -19.90 3.92 -7.09
N GLY A 236 -18.95 4.03 -6.19
CA GLY A 236 -17.64 3.41 -6.30
C GLY A 236 -17.42 2.25 -5.33
N ASP A 237 -18.48 1.67 -4.78
CA ASP A 237 -18.35 0.53 -3.89
C ASP A 237 -17.91 -0.69 -4.67
N GLN A 238 -16.87 -1.35 -4.19
CA GLN A 238 -16.38 -2.61 -4.78
C GLN A 238 -15.58 -3.45 -3.79
N GLY A 239 -15.57 -4.74 -4.02
CA GLY A 239 -14.61 -5.65 -3.44
C GLY A 239 -13.41 -5.86 -4.36
N ASP A 240 -12.27 -6.17 -3.79
CA ASP A 240 -11.08 -6.57 -4.53
C ASP A 240 -10.36 -7.73 -3.85
N PHE A 241 -9.59 -8.47 -4.63
CA PHE A 241 -8.65 -9.41 -4.09
C PHE A 241 -7.37 -9.44 -4.90
N ALA A 242 -6.27 -9.82 -4.25
CA ALA A 242 -5.01 -10.10 -4.89
C ALA A 242 -4.43 -11.42 -4.36
N ILE A 243 -3.71 -12.13 -5.21
CA ILE A 243 -2.99 -13.35 -4.85
C ILE A 243 -1.68 -13.40 -5.62
N GLY A 244 -0.59 -13.76 -4.96
CA GLY A 244 0.71 -13.83 -5.64
C GLY A 244 1.82 -14.43 -4.81
N LEU A 245 2.98 -14.38 -5.41
CA LEU A 245 4.23 -14.85 -4.84
C LEU A 245 5.31 -13.78 -5.01
N ASN A 246 6.19 -13.68 -4.03
CA ASN A 246 7.38 -12.85 -4.13
C ASN A 246 8.59 -13.57 -3.49
N ARG A 247 9.79 -13.04 -3.77
CA ARG A 247 11.03 -13.57 -3.26
C ARG A 247 12.06 -12.47 -3.07
N ASP A 248 12.77 -12.53 -1.94
CA ASP A 248 13.97 -11.75 -1.72
C ASP A 248 15.18 -12.42 -2.39
N PHE A 249 16.07 -11.59 -2.92
CA PHE A 249 17.29 -12.10 -3.56
C PHE A 249 18.44 -11.10 -3.47
N SER A 250 19.62 -11.60 -3.75
CA SER A 250 20.84 -10.79 -3.87
C SER A 250 21.47 -11.01 -5.22
N LEU A 251 22.03 -9.95 -5.79
CA LEU A 251 22.79 -10.04 -7.03
C LEU A 251 24.21 -10.49 -6.73
N PRO A 252 24.71 -11.56 -7.39
CA PRO A 252 26.09 -11.97 -7.26
C PRO A 252 27.02 -10.93 -7.87
N THR A 253 28.12 -10.66 -7.19
CA THR A 253 29.21 -9.84 -7.70
C THR A 253 30.52 -10.63 -7.59
N GLY A 254 31.61 -10.08 -8.10
CA GLY A 254 32.94 -10.66 -7.88
C GLY A 254 33.44 -10.59 -6.42
N GLY A 255 32.62 -10.06 -5.50
CA GLY A 255 32.89 -9.89 -4.07
C GLY A 255 31.64 -10.14 -3.24
N LYS A 256 31.34 -9.22 -2.29
CA LYS A 256 30.13 -9.30 -1.46
C LYS A 256 28.87 -9.10 -2.31
N PRO A 257 27.89 -10.03 -2.25
CA PRO A 257 26.62 -9.86 -2.97
C PRO A 257 25.90 -8.56 -2.62
N ILE A 258 25.22 -7.99 -3.60
CA ILE A 258 24.36 -6.81 -3.39
C ILE A 258 22.96 -7.30 -3.06
N GLY A 259 22.52 -7.11 -1.82
CA GLY A 259 21.22 -7.53 -1.32
C GLY A 259 20.15 -6.43 -1.39
N GLY A 260 19.02 -6.71 -0.73
CA GLY A 260 17.89 -5.82 -0.62
C GLY A 260 16.93 -5.85 -1.80
N PHE A 261 17.10 -6.78 -2.74
CA PHE A 261 16.18 -6.95 -3.85
C PHE A 261 15.01 -7.87 -3.48
N ASN A 262 13.83 -7.51 -3.97
CA ASN A 262 12.64 -8.34 -3.93
C ASN A 262 11.94 -8.28 -5.29
N ALA A 263 11.43 -9.40 -5.77
CA ALA A 263 10.64 -9.48 -6.99
C ALA A 263 9.42 -10.35 -6.76
N GLY A 264 8.31 -9.99 -7.40
CA GLY A 264 7.06 -10.73 -7.27
C GLY A 264 6.15 -10.59 -8.47
N GLY A 265 5.11 -11.42 -8.46
CA GLY A 265 4.03 -11.38 -9.42
C GLY A 265 2.70 -11.70 -8.74
N TYR A 266 1.66 -10.98 -9.14
CA TYR A 266 0.33 -11.03 -8.54
C TYR A 266 -0.75 -11.06 -9.62
N PHE A 267 -1.84 -11.69 -9.26
CA PHE A 267 -3.13 -11.56 -9.95
C PHE A 267 -4.06 -10.76 -9.04
N THR A 268 -4.72 -9.75 -9.62
CA THR A 268 -5.69 -8.90 -8.94
C THR A 268 -7.00 -8.90 -9.71
N SER A 269 -8.11 -8.88 -9.00
CA SER A 269 -9.46 -8.83 -9.57
C SER A 269 -10.40 -8.09 -8.62
N THR A 270 -11.48 -7.57 -9.17
CA THR A 270 -12.56 -6.92 -8.43
C THR A 270 -13.83 -7.77 -8.46
N PHE A 271 -14.73 -7.50 -7.54
CA PHE A 271 -16.06 -8.15 -7.45
C PHE A 271 -17.04 -7.20 -6.76
N ASP A 272 -18.33 -7.48 -6.93
CA ASP A 272 -19.42 -6.70 -6.32
C ASP A 272 -19.30 -5.19 -6.59
N VAL A 273 -19.01 -4.86 -7.85
CA VAL A 273 -18.84 -3.48 -8.31
C VAL A 273 -20.22 -2.83 -8.44
N GLU A 274 -20.45 -1.73 -7.72
CA GLU A 274 -21.76 -1.04 -7.70
C GLU A 274 -22.08 -0.39 -9.06
N ASP A 275 -21.09 0.24 -9.68
CA ASP A 275 -21.23 0.87 -10.99
C ASP A 275 -19.94 0.80 -11.79
N GLU A 276 -19.88 -0.03 -12.80
CA GLU A 276 -18.71 -0.21 -13.66
C GLU A 276 -18.28 1.09 -14.35
N THR A 277 -19.23 2.00 -14.61
CA THR A 277 -18.90 3.27 -15.26
C THR A 277 -18.07 4.19 -14.38
N PHE A 278 -18.12 3.99 -13.06
CA PHE A 278 -17.27 4.71 -12.11
C PHE A 278 -15.77 4.38 -12.30
N TYR A 279 -15.49 3.15 -12.73
CA TYR A 279 -14.13 2.64 -12.94
C TYR A 279 -13.70 2.64 -14.41
N THR A 280 -14.37 3.44 -15.24
CA THR A 280 -14.01 3.59 -16.66
C THR A 280 -13.26 4.91 -16.86
N ALA A 281 -12.01 4.84 -17.28
CA ALA A 281 -11.19 5.98 -17.64
C ALA A 281 -10.85 5.95 -19.14
N ASN A 282 -11.21 7.00 -19.89
CA ASN A 282 -11.02 7.07 -21.33
C ASN A 282 -11.55 5.86 -22.14
N GLY A 283 -12.67 5.30 -21.73
CA GLY A 283 -13.28 4.14 -22.37
C GLY A 283 -12.56 2.81 -22.09
N ARG A 284 -11.71 2.77 -21.05
CA ARG A 284 -11.07 1.56 -20.54
C ARG A 284 -11.50 1.29 -19.11
N ASP A 285 -11.72 0.05 -18.77
CA ASP A 285 -12.00 -0.39 -17.42
C ASP A 285 -10.68 -0.48 -16.65
N VAL A 286 -10.56 0.30 -15.58
CA VAL A 286 -9.34 0.37 -14.76
C VAL A 286 -9.33 -0.63 -13.61
N ASN A 287 -10.46 -1.29 -13.35
CA ASN A 287 -10.64 -2.32 -12.33
C ASN A 287 -10.77 -3.74 -12.92
N GLU A 288 -10.33 -3.95 -14.15
CA GLU A 288 -10.31 -5.27 -14.78
C GLU A 288 -9.28 -6.22 -14.14
N ASN A 289 -9.42 -7.51 -14.43
CA ASN A 289 -8.46 -8.52 -14.00
C ASN A 289 -7.06 -8.21 -14.53
N LYS A 290 -6.08 -8.12 -13.63
CA LYS A 290 -4.68 -7.82 -13.98
C LYS A 290 -3.74 -8.89 -13.44
N ILE A 291 -2.73 -9.23 -14.26
CA ILE A 291 -1.52 -9.89 -13.80
C ILE A 291 -0.41 -8.86 -13.90
N TRP A 292 0.27 -8.60 -12.80
CA TRP A 292 1.30 -7.60 -12.73
C TRP A 292 2.52 -8.12 -11.98
N PHE A 293 3.67 -7.52 -12.24
CA PHE A 293 4.95 -7.93 -11.73
C PHE A 293 5.73 -6.72 -11.24
N TYR A 294 6.69 -6.96 -10.36
CA TYR A 294 7.61 -5.92 -9.93
C TYR A 294 8.99 -6.46 -9.59
N VAL A 295 9.94 -5.57 -9.60
CA VAL A 295 11.24 -5.71 -8.95
C VAL A 295 11.55 -4.44 -8.20
N LYS A 296 11.96 -4.56 -6.94
CA LYS A 296 12.34 -3.42 -6.10
C LYS A 296 13.63 -3.71 -5.35
N ARG A 297 14.25 -2.65 -4.88
CA ARG A 297 15.36 -2.71 -3.94
C ARG A 297 15.09 -1.82 -2.75
N THR A 298 15.48 -2.29 -1.56
CA THR A 298 15.48 -1.54 -0.30
C THR A 298 16.91 -1.43 0.22
N TRP A 299 17.30 -0.25 0.72
CA TRP A 299 18.60 0.05 1.28
C TRP A 299 18.50 0.39 2.76
#